data_90bc6b354664fad46d04f376913e981e
#
_entry.id   90bc6b354664fad46d04f376913e981e
#
_cell.length_a   1.000
_cell.length_b   1.000
_cell.length_c   1.000
_cell.angle_alpha   90.00
_cell.angle_beta   90.00
_cell.angle_gamma   90.00
#
_symmetry.space_group_name_H-M   'P 1'
#
loop_
_entity.id
_entity.type
_entity.pdbx_description
1 polymer ?
#
loop_
_entity_poly.entity_id
_entity_poly.type
_entity_poly.pdbx_seq_one_letter_code
_entity_poly.pdbx_strand_id
1 'polypeptide(L)'
;MNIRKLGYRAAFGLALLAGFAEAQTPIPANIEQHLTAARKAAKFEWVGTLSRNCVAPELGPPEIGERGAIPDRSLWYARPAKVFDNLYFVGTRIHSSWALTTSDGIILIDTLYNYAVEPEIVDGLKTLGLDPAKIKYVLITHGHGDHDEGAALLQERYGARVALGPGDWELIDRARSMPGGKPKRDITVTDGQKITLGDTTVTVVLTPGHTPGAYGLIFEVRDHGRPLTVAYASGTAFSFPYDRPHFDVFIASQKKMAAAAAAAGVTVVLSNHSAFDNAVTRVNLIPARQPGDPHPFEVGAPVVADYFTVLEECALATETGLTK
;
A
#
# COMPACT_ATOMS: atom_id res chain seq x y z
N MET A 1 -19.38 77.61 24.18
CA MET A 1 -19.72 76.31 24.70
C MET A 1 -18.59 75.35 24.28
N ASN A 2 -17.70 75.07 25.23
CA ASN A 2 -16.41 74.38 24.99
C ASN A 2 -16.55 72.87 24.88
N ILE A 3 -16.07 72.31 23.74
CA ILE A 3 -15.91 70.87 23.59
C ILE A 3 -14.42 70.54 23.75
N ARG A 4 -14.07 69.90 24.85
CA ARG A 4 -12.74 69.36 25.15
C ARG A 4 -12.48 68.12 24.30
N LYS A 5 -11.41 68.14 23.47
CA LYS A 5 -10.87 66.97 22.82
C LYS A 5 -10.08 66.12 23.81
N LEU A 6 -10.54 64.88 24.05
CA LEU A 6 -9.79 63.87 24.77
C LEU A 6 -8.92 63.08 23.76
N GLY A 7 -7.62 63.26 23.85
CA GLY A 7 -6.68 62.49 23.04
C GLY A 7 -6.37 61.15 23.69
N TYR A 8 -6.76 60.06 23.07
CA TYR A 8 -6.29 58.71 23.44
C TYR A 8 -4.93 58.46 22.78
N ARG A 9 -3.88 58.38 23.58
CA ARG A 9 -2.60 57.80 23.15
C ARG A 9 -2.67 56.28 23.30
N ALA A 10 -2.76 55.55 22.20
CA ALA A 10 -2.58 54.09 22.18
C ALA A 10 -1.08 53.79 22.23
N ALA A 11 -0.62 53.25 23.35
CA ALA A 11 0.72 52.66 23.44
C ALA A 11 0.67 51.25 22.83
N PHE A 12 1.29 51.09 21.64
CA PHE A 12 1.54 49.79 21.05
C PHE A 12 2.70 49.14 21.83
N GLY A 13 2.39 48.23 22.74
CA GLY A 13 3.36 47.34 23.35
C GLY A 13 3.78 46.26 22.32
N LEU A 14 5.00 46.35 21.81
CA LEU A 14 5.61 45.28 21.04
C LEU A 14 5.95 44.12 21.98
N ALA A 15 5.06 43.12 22.05
CA ALA A 15 5.36 41.85 22.69
C ALA A 15 6.32 41.08 21.77
N LEU A 16 7.59 41.05 22.11
CA LEU A 16 8.57 40.12 21.54
C LEU A 16 8.16 38.70 21.94
N LEU A 17 7.50 37.98 21.05
CA LEU A 17 7.35 36.53 21.11
C LEU A 17 8.73 35.91 20.87
N ALA A 18 9.48 35.71 21.95
CA ALA A 18 10.63 34.82 21.93
C ALA A 18 10.09 33.40 21.75
N GLY A 19 9.98 32.97 20.50
CA GLY A 19 9.74 31.56 20.18
C GLY A 19 10.94 30.76 20.69
N PHE A 20 10.72 29.96 21.73
CA PHE A 20 11.66 28.92 22.11
C PHE A 20 11.69 27.93 20.94
N ALA A 21 12.67 28.03 20.07
CA ALA A 21 13.03 26.91 19.21
C ALA A 21 13.60 25.84 20.16
N GLU A 22 12.79 24.82 20.48
CA GLU A 22 13.32 23.61 21.09
C GLU A 22 14.44 23.11 20.17
N ALA A 23 15.67 23.11 20.68
CA ALA A 23 16.81 22.56 19.98
C ALA A 23 16.54 21.05 19.82
N GLN A 24 16.20 20.64 18.61
CA GLN A 24 16.03 19.23 18.31
C GLN A 24 17.33 18.51 18.63
N THR A 25 17.26 17.44 19.42
CA THR A 25 18.41 16.60 19.72
C THR A 25 19.01 16.11 18.40
N PRO A 26 20.31 16.28 18.14
CA PRO A 26 20.92 15.84 16.90
C PRO A 26 20.70 14.34 16.68
N ILE A 27 20.25 13.97 15.49
CA ILE A 27 20.10 12.56 15.10
C ILE A 27 21.52 11.94 15.08
N PRO A 28 21.73 10.74 15.69
CA PRO A 28 23.00 10.05 15.63
C PRO A 28 23.49 9.85 14.18
N ALA A 29 24.78 10.03 13.92
CA ALA A 29 25.33 10.04 12.57
C ALA A 29 25.08 8.73 11.79
N ASN A 30 25.04 7.59 12.47
CA ASN A 30 24.72 6.29 11.88
C ASN A 30 23.26 6.18 11.44
N ILE A 31 22.32 6.77 12.18
CA ILE A 31 20.90 6.84 11.79
C ILE A 31 20.75 7.82 10.63
N GLU A 32 21.37 9.00 10.72
CA GLU A 32 21.30 10.03 9.67
C GLU A 32 21.87 9.54 8.32
N GLN A 33 22.84 8.64 8.33
CA GLN A 33 23.34 8.01 7.11
C GLN A 33 22.23 7.24 6.38
N HIS A 34 21.47 6.40 7.08
CA HIS A 34 20.35 5.64 6.52
C HIS A 34 19.21 6.56 6.06
N LEU A 35 18.83 7.55 6.88
CA LEU A 35 17.80 8.51 6.50
C LEU A 35 18.18 9.33 5.27
N THR A 36 19.47 9.67 5.12
CA THR A 36 19.98 10.36 3.93
C THR A 36 19.91 9.47 2.69
N ALA A 37 20.27 8.19 2.81
CA ALA A 37 20.16 7.23 1.71
C ALA A 37 18.69 7.04 1.29
N ALA A 38 17.77 6.88 2.25
CA ALA A 38 16.36 6.79 1.99
C ALA A 38 15.79 8.03 1.27
N ARG A 39 16.11 9.23 1.76
CA ARG A 39 15.70 10.50 1.11
C ARG A 39 16.22 10.62 -0.32
N LYS A 40 17.47 10.23 -0.55
CA LYS A 40 18.08 10.25 -1.88
C LYS A 40 17.39 9.29 -2.85
N ALA A 41 17.05 8.09 -2.39
CA ALA A 41 16.32 7.10 -3.18
C ALA A 41 14.84 7.50 -3.41
N ALA A 42 14.20 8.09 -2.40
CA ALA A 42 12.77 8.44 -2.51
C ALA A 42 12.47 9.43 -3.62
N LYS A 43 13.33 10.43 -3.82
CA LYS A 43 13.10 11.53 -4.78
C LYS A 43 11.67 12.10 -4.60
N PHE A 44 10.94 12.35 -5.69
CA PHE A 44 9.52 12.68 -5.66
C PHE A 44 8.62 11.44 -5.79
N GLU A 45 9.17 10.36 -6.32
CA GLU A 45 8.43 9.17 -6.69
C GLU A 45 7.92 8.40 -5.46
N TRP A 46 8.76 8.29 -4.43
CA TRP A 46 8.51 7.48 -3.25
C TRP A 46 8.42 8.30 -1.95
N VAL A 47 8.06 9.59 -2.05
CA VAL A 47 7.86 10.46 -0.87
C VAL A 47 6.83 9.88 0.09
N GLY A 48 5.76 9.27 -0.41
CA GLY A 48 4.77 8.62 0.41
C GLY A 48 5.35 7.46 1.22
N THR A 49 6.13 6.60 0.58
CA THR A 49 6.84 5.49 1.24
C THR A 49 7.84 6.00 2.27
N LEU A 50 8.62 7.02 1.92
CA LEU A 50 9.55 7.67 2.83
C LEU A 50 8.85 8.23 4.08
N SER A 51 7.77 8.98 3.88
CA SER A 51 7.05 9.61 4.99
C SER A 51 6.41 8.58 5.93
N ARG A 52 5.96 7.45 5.38
CA ARG A 52 5.33 6.38 6.18
C ARG A 52 6.32 5.60 7.02
N ASN A 53 7.53 5.39 6.54
CA ASN A 53 8.50 4.49 7.18
C ASN A 53 9.67 5.22 7.87
N CYS A 54 10.07 6.41 7.38
CA CYS A 54 11.20 7.16 7.91
C CYS A 54 10.80 8.35 8.78
N VAL A 55 9.55 8.81 8.72
CA VAL A 55 9.05 9.96 9.48
C VAL A 55 8.13 9.45 10.59
N ALA A 56 8.15 10.14 11.73
CA ALA A 56 7.39 9.73 12.91
C ALA A 56 5.89 9.49 12.64
N PRO A 57 5.27 8.57 13.39
CA PRO A 57 3.86 8.18 13.22
C PRO A 57 2.84 9.31 13.33
N GLU A 58 3.22 10.44 13.91
CA GLU A 58 2.35 11.64 14.09
C GLU A 58 1.82 12.18 12.75
N LEU A 59 2.48 11.87 11.64
CA LEU A 59 2.03 12.22 10.29
C LEU A 59 1.21 11.10 9.62
N GLY A 60 0.81 10.07 10.39
CA GLY A 60 -0.13 9.06 9.92
C GLY A 60 -1.42 9.68 9.38
N PRO A 61 -2.20 8.96 8.57
CA PRO A 61 -3.52 9.44 8.18
C PRO A 61 -4.31 9.76 9.46
N PRO A 62 -5.15 10.81 9.44
CA PRO A 62 -6.02 11.09 10.57
C PRO A 62 -6.79 9.83 10.93
N GLU A 63 -6.90 9.52 12.23
CA GLU A 63 -7.74 8.42 12.68
C GLU A 63 -9.13 8.61 12.08
N ILE A 64 -9.52 7.68 11.22
CA ILE A 64 -10.81 7.74 10.53
C ILE A 64 -11.86 7.17 11.49
N GLY A 65 -12.39 8.02 12.36
CA GLY A 65 -13.54 7.73 13.19
C GLY A 65 -13.28 6.83 14.40
N GLU A 66 -14.34 6.57 15.17
CA GLU A 66 -14.33 5.62 16.29
C GLU A 66 -14.10 4.20 15.77
N ARG A 67 -13.34 3.37 16.52
CA ARG A 67 -13.13 1.96 16.19
C ARG A 67 -14.48 1.26 15.98
N GLY A 68 -14.70 0.73 14.77
CA GLY A 68 -15.90 0.00 14.38
C GLY A 68 -16.98 0.83 13.68
N ALA A 69 -16.84 2.15 13.57
CA ALA A 69 -17.73 2.97 12.75
C ALA A 69 -17.29 2.90 11.26
N ILE A 70 -18.24 2.70 10.35
CA ILE A 70 -17.96 2.81 8.92
C ILE A 70 -17.71 4.29 8.60
N PRO A 71 -16.54 4.67 8.05
CA PRO A 71 -16.26 6.05 7.71
C PRO A 71 -17.20 6.58 6.62
N ASP A 72 -17.41 7.91 6.57
CA ASP A 72 -18.17 8.51 5.47
C ASP A 72 -17.52 8.14 4.12
N ARG A 73 -18.34 7.74 3.16
CA ARG A 73 -17.90 7.26 1.86
C ARG A 73 -17.00 8.27 1.13
N SER A 74 -17.23 9.56 1.30
CA SER A 74 -16.42 10.62 0.67
C SER A 74 -14.95 10.61 1.12
N LEU A 75 -14.66 10.03 2.28
CA LEU A 75 -13.30 9.96 2.84
C LEU A 75 -12.46 8.84 2.19
N TRP A 76 -13.11 7.76 1.76
CA TRP A 76 -12.39 6.57 1.27
C TRP A 76 -12.72 6.17 -0.17
N TYR A 77 -13.84 6.60 -0.75
CA TYR A 77 -14.21 6.24 -2.10
C TYR A 77 -13.16 6.69 -3.14
N ALA A 78 -12.80 5.78 -4.03
CA ALA A 78 -12.04 6.08 -5.23
C ALA A 78 -12.75 5.55 -6.48
N ARG A 79 -12.68 6.29 -7.57
CA ARG A 79 -13.32 5.86 -8.82
C ARG A 79 -12.59 4.62 -9.36
N PRO A 80 -13.31 3.51 -9.66
CA PRO A 80 -12.73 2.34 -10.30
C PRO A 80 -12.24 2.71 -11.71
N ALA A 81 -11.12 2.12 -12.14
CA ALA A 81 -10.50 2.47 -13.41
C ALA A 81 -9.80 1.29 -14.07
N LYS A 82 -9.85 1.23 -15.40
CA LYS A 82 -8.94 0.41 -16.18
C LYS A 82 -7.58 1.10 -16.20
N VAL A 83 -6.54 0.41 -15.72
CA VAL A 83 -5.19 0.96 -15.58
C VAL A 83 -4.25 0.44 -16.67
N PHE A 84 -4.24 -0.86 -16.89
CA PHE A 84 -3.58 -1.52 -18.01
C PHE A 84 -4.60 -2.29 -18.86
N ASP A 85 -4.19 -2.89 -19.93
CA ASP A 85 -5.12 -3.64 -20.78
C ASP A 85 -5.83 -4.75 -20.01
N ASN A 86 -5.12 -5.38 -19.06
CA ASN A 86 -5.56 -6.50 -18.24
C ASN A 86 -5.55 -6.23 -16.72
N LEU A 87 -5.32 -4.99 -16.25
CA LEU A 87 -5.33 -4.67 -14.82
C LEU A 87 -6.24 -3.48 -14.52
N TYR A 88 -7.09 -3.64 -13.51
CA TYR A 88 -8.11 -2.68 -13.11
C TYR A 88 -7.97 -2.35 -11.62
N PHE A 89 -8.06 -1.06 -11.30
CA PHE A 89 -8.12 -0.58 -9.92
C PHE A 89 -9.57 -0.62 -9.42
N VAL A 90 -9.78 -1.31 -8.31
CA VAL A 90 -11.08 -1.40 -7.61
C VAL A 90 -10.90 -1.19 -6.10
N GLY A 91 -9.91 -0.39 -5.75
CA GLY A 91 -9.57 -0.03 -4.38
C GLY A 91 -10.21 1.26 -3.91
N THR A 92 -9.83 1.66 -2.70
CA THR A 92 -10.21 2.91 -2.08
C THR A 92 -9.11 3.97 -2.26
N ARG A 93 -9.31 5.18 -1.72
CA ARG A 93 -8.26 6.22 -1.68
C ARG A 93 -7.04 5.81 -0.85
N ILE A 94 -7.21 4.86 0.07
CA ILE A 94 -6.18 4.47 1.05
C ILE A 94 -5.66 3.06 0.74
N HIS A 95 -6.58 2.09 0.59
CA HIS A 95 -6.26 0.68 0.40
C HIS A 95 -6.49 0.27 -1.05
N SER A 96 -5.50 -0.36 -1.65
CA SER A 96 -5.58 -0.79 -3.04
C SER A 96 -6.15 -2.20 -3.14
N SER A 97 -7.02 -2.40 -4.13
CA SER A 97 -7.43 -3.72 -4.61
C SER A 97 -7.35 -3.71 -6.13
N TRP A 98 -6.87 -4.79 -6.70
CA TRP A 98 -6.60 -4.88 -8.13
C TRP A 98 -7.22 -6.12 -8.75
N ALA A 99 -7.91 -5.95 -9.86
CA ALA A 99 -8.47 -7.04 -10.63
C ALA A 99 -7.62 -7.28 -11.88
N LEU A 100 -6.92 -8.42 -11.93
CA LEU A 100 -6.12 -8.87 -13.06
C LEU A 100 -6.98 -9.81 -13.90
N THR A 101 -7.38 -9.36 -15.10
CA THR A 101 -8.18 -10.16 -16.04
C THR A 101 -7.30 -11.09 -16.85
N THR A 102 -7.79 -12.28 -17.07
CA THR A 102 -7.13 -13.35 -17.83
C THR A 102 -8.11 -13.96 -18.85
N SER A 103 -7.65 -14.87 -19.71
CA SER A 103 -8.54 -15.60 -20.63
C SER A 103 -9.62 -16.42 -19.91
N ASP A 104 -9.39 -16.85 -18.66
CA ASP A 104 -10.26 -17.78 -17.93
C ASP A 104 -10.99 -17.16 -16.73
N GLY A 105 -10.80 -15.84 -16.49
CA GLY A 105 -11.46 -15.15 -15.40
C GLY A 105 -10.63 -14.04 -14.80
N ILE A 106 -10.82 -13.79 -13.50
CA ILE A 106 -10.20 -12.68 -12.76
C ILE A 106 -9.41 -13.24 -11.57
N ILE A 107 -8.17 -12.76 -11.42
CA ILE A 107 -7.41 -12.86 -10.17
C ILE A 107 -7.57 -11.52 -9.46
N LEU A 108 -8.19 -11.52 -8.28
CA LEU A 108 -8.32 -10.34 -7.44
C LEU A 108 -7.19 -10.33 -6.41
N ILE A 109 -6.53 -9.19 -6.25
CA ILE A 109 -5.46 -8.96 -5.28
C ILE A 109 -5.99 -8.04 -4.20
N ASP A 110 -6.04 -8.52 -2.94
CA ASP A 110 -6.62 -7.91 -1.75
C ASP A 110 -8.12 -7.61 -1.86
N THR A 111 -8.82 -7.53 -0.73
CA THR A 111 -10.29 -7.45 -0.69
C THR A 111 -10.86 -6.29 0.12
N LEU A 112 -9.99 -5.41 0.63
CA LEU A 112 -10.40 -4.24 1.41
C LEU A 112 -11.10 -4.60 2.75
N TYR A 113 -11.49 -3.58 3.52
CA TYR A 113 -12.44 -3.72 4.62
C TYR A 113 -13.82 -4.16 4.11
N ASN A 114 -14.55 -4.91 4.92
CA ASN A 114 -15.84 -5.46 4.55
C ASN A 114 -16.86 -4.42 4.06
N TYR A 115 -16.85 -3.19 4.60
CA TYR A 115 -17.73 -2.12 4.17
C TYR A 115 -17.46 -1.60 2.75
N ALA A 116 -16.24 -1.80 2.24
CA ALA A 116 -15.81 -1.34 0.93
C ALA A 116 -15.93 -2.41 -0.18
N VAL A 117 -16.12 -3.68 0.17
CA VAL A 117 -16.15 -4.79 -0.80
C VAL A 117 -17.24 -4.64 -1.86
N GLU A 118 -18.48 -4.40 -1.43
CA GLU A 118 -19.59 -4.23 -2.36
C GLU A 118 -19.41 -2.99 -3.24
N PRO A 119 -19.24 -1.77 -2.67
CA PRO A 119 -19.23 -0.56 -3.48
C PRO A 119 -17.96 -0.37 -4.33
N GLU A 120 -16.81 -0.90 -3.90
CA GLU A 120 -15.55 -0.71 -4.65
C GLU A 120 -15.21 -1.91 -5.52
N ILE A 121 -15.30 -3.15 -5.00
CA ILE A 121 -14.91 -4.33 -5.75
C ILE A 121 -16.07 -4.80 -6.63
N VAL A 122 -17.21 -5.14 -6.03
CA VAL A 122 -18.31 -5.77 -6.79
C VAL A 122 -18.93 -4.77 -7.77
N ASP A 123 -19.33 -3.62 -7.30
CA ASP A 123 -19.94 -2.59 -8.16
C ASP A 123 -18.90 -1.86 -9.01
N GLY A 124 -17.67 -1.75 -8.53
CA GLY A 124 -16.54 -1.25 -9.31
C GLY A 124 -16.28 -2.11 -10.55
N LEU A 125 -16.20 -3.43 -10.40
CA LEU A 125 -16.06 -4.37 -11.53
C LEU A 125 -17.21 -4.23 -12.52
N LYS A 126 -18.46 -4.22 -12.04
CA LYS A 126 -19.65 -4.01 -12.91
C LYS A 126 -19.57 -2.68 -13.67
N THR A 127 -19.15 -1.59 -13.01
CA THR A 127 -19.00 -0.28 -13.62
C THR A 127 -17.95 -0.30 -14.74
N LEU A 128 -16.94 -1.15 -14.60
CA LEU A 128 -15.89 -1.37 -15.62
C LEU A 128 -16.28 -2.39 -16.69
N GLY A 129 -17.53 -2.90 -16.67
CA GLY A 129 -18.01 -3.92 -17.61
C GLY A 129 -17.49 -5.32 -17.34
N LEU A 130 -16.96 -5.56 -16.13
CA LEU A 130 -16.46 -6.87 -15.72
C LEU A 130 -17.51 -7.59 -14.84
N ASP A 131 -17.61 -8.90 -15.01
CA ASP A 131 -18.51 -9.74 -14.22
C ASP A 131 -17.81 -10.24 -12.95
N PRO A 132 -18.26 -9.85 -11.73
CA PRO A 132 -17.70 -10.34 -10.48
C PRO A 132 -17.76 -11.87 -10.32
N ALA A 133 -18.69 -12.56 -10.98
CA ALA A 133 -18.77 -14.02 -10.97
C ALA A 133 -17.57 -14.70 -11.70
N LYS A 134 -16.78 -13.91 -12.41
CA LYS A 134 -15.54 -14.37 -13.05
C LYS A 134 -14.33 -14.32 -12.11
N ILE A 135 -14.46 -13.84 -10.87
CA ILE A 135 -13.39 -13.93 -9.88
C ILE A 135 -13.15 -15.42 -9.57
N LYS A 136 -11.96 -15.90 -9.91
CA LYS A 136 -11.54 -17.29 -9.68
C LYS A 136 -10.56 -17.44 -8.53
N TYR A 137 -9.69 -16.46 -8.37
CA TYR A 137 -8.75 -16.39 -7.26
C TYR A 137 -8.84 -15.05 -6.55
N VAL A 138 -8.69 -15.11 -5.23
CA VAL A 138 -8.51 -13.97 -4.34
C VAL A 138 -7.18 -14.15 -3.64
N LEU A 139 -6.20 -13.34 -3.98
CA LEU A 139 -4.86 -13.38 -3.39
C LEU A 139 -4.80 -12.32 -2.29
N ILE A 140 -4.87 -12.76 -1.04
CA ILE A 140 -4.77 -11.86 0.13
C ILE A 140 -3.30 -11.75 0.50
N THR A 141 -2.73 -10.60 0.26
CA THR A 141 -1.28 -10.40 0.40
C THR A 141 -0.79 -10.40 1.85
N HIS A 142 -1.69 -10.11 2.80
CA HIS A 142 -1.47 -10.32 4.23
C HIS A 142 -2.79 -10.23 5.03
N GLY A 143 -2.79 -10.80 6.25
CA GLY A 143 -3.98 -10.99 7.08
C GLY A 143 -4.32 -9.80 7.99
N HIS A 144 -4.46 -8.59 7.42
CA HIS A 144 -5.05 -7.44 8.09
C HIS A 144 -6.40 -7.10 7.45
N GLY A 145 -7.33 -6.56 8.26
CA GLY A 145 -8.71 -6.34 7.87
C GLY A 145 -8.90 -5.47 6.62
N ASP A 146 -8.02 -4.53 6.40
CA ASP A 146 -8.02 -3.68 5.20
C ASP A 146 -7.62 -4.42 3.91
N HIS A 147 -7.26 -5.71 4.00
CA HIS A 147 -6.91 -6.55 2.87
C HIS A 147 -7.70 -7.86 2.80
N ASP A 148 -8.21 -8.38 3.94
CA ASP A 148 -8.77 -9.74 4.02
C ASP A 148 -10.28 -9.80 4.34
N GLU A 149 -10.90 -8.72 4.84
CA GLU A 149 -12.30 -8.75 5.31
C GLU A 149 -13.34 -9.03 4.22
N GLY A 150 -13.01 -8.83 2.94
CA GLY A 150 -13.91 -9.18 1.84
C GLY A 150 -13.79 -10.63 1.37
N ALA A 151 -12.80 -11.37 1.84
CA ALA A 151 -12.48 -12.69 1.31
C ALA A 151 -13.60 -13.71 1.50
N ALA A 152 -14.24 -13.74 2.67
CA ALA A 152 -15.33 -14.66 2.95
C ALA A 152 -16.52 -14.44 2.02
N LEU A 153 -16.92 -13.19 1.81
CA LEU A 153 -18.02 -12.82 0.91
C LEU A 153 -17.73 -13.28 -0.53
N LEU A 154 -16.53 -13.03 -1.04
CA LEU A 154 -16.16 -13.40 -2.41
C LEU A 154 -16.07 -14.91 -2.59
N GLN A 155 -15.55 -15.62 -1.58
CA GLN A 155 -15.49 -17.09 -1.56
C GLN A 155 -16.89 -17.70 -1.55
N GLU A 156 -17.77 -17.21 -0.68
CA GLU A 156 -19.12 -17.75 -0.53
C GLU A 156 -20.00 -17.43 -1.75
N ARG A 157 -19.97 -16.19 -2.21
CA ARG A 157 -20.88 -15.72 -3.28
C ARG A 157 -20.48 -16.18 -4.67
N TYR A 158 -19.16 -16.18 -4.94
CA TYR A 158 -18.64 -16.44 -6.30
C TYR A 158 -17.83 -17.72 -6.42
N GLY A 159 -17.62 -18.45 -5.33
CA GLY A 159 -16.80 -19.65 -5.32
C GLY A 159 -15.31 -19.38 -5.60
N ALA A 160 -14.86 -18.15 -5.32
CA ALA A 160 -13.49 -17.76 -5.52
C ALA A 160 -12.56 -18.53 -4.57
N ARG A 161 -11.41 -18.97 -5.06
CA ARG A 161 -10.40 -19.64 -4.25
C ARG A 161 -9.54 -18.62 -3.53
N VAL A 162 -9.47 -18.71 -2.21
CA VAL A 162 -8.73 -17.76 -1.37
C VAL A 162 -7.33 -18.28 -1.07
N ALA A 163 -6.32 -17.45 -1.40
CA ALA A 163 -4.92 -17.73 -1.16
C ALA A 163 -4.36 -16.76 -0.11
N LEU A 164 -3.64 -17.31 0.89
CA LEU A 164 -3.03 -16.55 1.98
C LEU A 164 -1.72 -17.22 2.40
N GLY A 165 -0.81 -16.46 3.00
CA GLY A 165 0.42 -16.99 3.56
C GLY A 165 0.17 -17.89 4.79
N PRO A 166 1.07 -18.84 5.09
CA PRO A 166 0.85 -19.82 6.16
C PRO A 166 0.61 -19.17 7.52
N GLY A 167 1.44 -18.20 7.92
CA GLY A 167 1.29 -17.51 9.20
C GLY A 167 0.02 -16.66 9.31
N ASP A 168 -0.49 -16.16 8.21
CA ASP A 168 -1.67 -15.30 8.19
C ASP A 168 -2.98 -16.10 8.21
N TRP A 169 -2.99 -17.30 7.66
CA TRP A 169 -4.08 -18.25 7.95
C TRP A 169 -4.25 -18.50 9.46
N GLU A 170 -3.14 -18.60 10.18
CA GLU A 170 -3.16 -18.77 11.62
C GLU A 170 -3.63 -17.51 12.37
N LEU A 171 -3.34 -16.29 11.83
CA LEU A 171 -3.88 -15.05 12.38
C LEU A 171 -5.41 -15.02 12.26
N ILE A 172 -5.96 -15.33 11.08
CA ILE A 172 -7.40 -15.41 10.84
C ILE A 172 -8.06 -16.48 11.75
N ASP A 173 -7.47 -17.65 11.85
CA ASP A 173 -8.01 -18.74 12.70
C ASP A 173 -8.12 -18.32 14.16
N ARG A 174 -7.13 -17.57 14.68
CA ARG A 174 -7.09 -17.08 16.08
C ARG A 174 -7.96 -15.86 16.32
N ALA A 175 -8.35 -15.11 15.28
CA ALA A 175 -9.20 -13.93 15.44
C ALA A 175 -10.54 -14.31 16.09
N ARG A 176 -10.96 -13.60 17.14
CA ARG A 176 -12.24 -13.85 17.83
C ARG A 176 -13.44 -13.51 16.96
N SER A 177 -13.32 -12.43 16.22
CA SER A 177 -14.31 -11.98 15.26
C SER A 177 -13.61 -11.33 14.08
N MET A 178 -14.22 -11.39 12.91
CA MET A 178 -13.74 -10.76 11.70
C MET A 178 -14.96 -10.14 11.01
N PRO A 179 -14.99 -8.81 10.84
CA PRO A 179 -16.04 -8.17 10.05
C PRO A 179 -16.08 -8.81 8.65
N GLY A 180 -17.29 -9.06 8.14
CA GLY A 180 -17.44 -9.78 6.86
C GLY A 180 -17.31 -11.31 6.94
N GLY A 181 -16.95 -11.87 8.10
CA GLY A 181 -16.78 -13.31 8.31
C GLY A 181 -15.38 -13.81 7.97
N LYS A 182 -15.06 -15.02 8.44
CA LYS A 182 -13.78 -15.68 8.14
C LYS A 182 -13.87 -16.49 6.86
N PRO A 183 -12.94 -16.31 5.90
CA PRO A 183 -12.88 -17.21 4.75
C PRO A 183 -12.50 -18.61 5.21
N LYS A 184 -13.00 -19.61 4.52
CA LYS A 184 -12.56 -21.00 4.70
C LYS A 184 -11.14 -21.10 4.15
N ARG A 185 -10.23 -21.72 4.93
CA ARG A 185 -8.85 -21.97 4.51
C ARG A 185 -8.84 -22.81 3.23
N ASP A 186 -8.19 -22.31 2.19
CA ASP A 186 -8.16 -22.96 0.88
C ASP A 186 -6.71 -23.11 0.40
N ILE A 187 -6.08 -22.06 -0.13
CA ILE A 187 -4.70 -22.13 -0.63
C ILE A 187 -3.75 -21.50 0.38
N THR A 188 -2.83 -22.31 0.89
CA THR A 188 -1.67 -21.81 1.62
C THR A 188 -0.53 -21.63 0.63
N VAL A 189 -0.13 -20.38 0.35
CA VAL A 189 0.92 -20.10 -0.62
C VAL A 189 2.30 -20.47 -0.08
N THR A 190 3.20 -20.76 -1.02
CA THR A 190 4.62 -21.01 -0.72
C THR A 190 5.50 -20.07 -1.53
N ASP A 191 6.75 -19.91 -1.10
CA ASP A 191 7.70 -19.05 -1.78
C ASP A 191 8.02 -19.57 -3.20
N GLY A 192 8.01 -18.66 -4.18
CA GLY A 192 8.20 -18.98 -5.59
C GLY A 192 7.02 -19.71 -6.24
N GLN A 193 5.91 -19.91 -5.51
CA GLN A 193 4.72 -20.55 -6.09
C GLN A 193 4.18 -19.73 -7.26
N LYS A 194 3.82 -20.43 -8.32
CA LYS A 194 3.14 -19.86 -9.49
C LYS A 194 1.66 -20.20 -9.43
N ILE A 195 0.82 -19.18 -9.49
CA ILE A 195 -0.63 -19.29 -9.61
C ILE A 195 -0.98 -18.87 -11.03
N THR A 196 -1.48 -19.81 -11.83
CA THR A 196 -1.84 -19.59 -13.22
C THR A 196 -3.35 -19.64 -13.40
N LEU A 197 -3.89 -18.69 -14.13
CA LEU A 197 -5.28 -18.67 -14.60
C LEU A 197 -5.27 -18.23 -16.06
N GLY A 198 -5.73 -19.11 -16.96
CA GLY A 198 -5.71 -18.85 -18.39
C GLY A 198 -4.29 -18.51 -18.90
N ASP A 199 -4.17 -17.36 -19.52
CA ASP A 199 -2.94 -16.85 -20.12
C ASP A 199 -2.02 -16.09 -19.15
N THR A 200 -2.37 -16.00 -17.87
CA THR A 200 -1.68 -15.18 -16.89
C THR A 200 -1.13 -16.00 -15.73
N THR A 201 0.11 -15.74 -15.36
CA THR A 201 0.79 -16.36 -14.21
C THR A 201 1.26 -15.29 -13.23
N VAL A 202 0.91 -15.49 -11.96
CA VAL A 202 1.38 -14.66 -10.83
C VAL A 202 2.35 -15.47 -10.01
N THR A 203 3.54 -14.93 -9.74
CA THR A 203 4.56 -15.56 -8.90
C THR A 203 4.53 -14.95 -7.50
N VAL A 204 4.42 -15.80 -6.49
CA VAL A 204 4.42 -15.41 -5.08
C VAL A 204 5.86 -15.27 -4.58
N VAL A 205 6.12 -14.21 -3.82
CA VAL A 205 7.38 -13.99 -3.11
C VAL A 205 7.04 -13.79 -1.64
N LEU A 206 7.31 -14.77 -0.76
CA LEU A 206 7.04 -14.61 0.67
C LEU A 206 7.93 -13.51 1.27
N THR A 207 7.30 -12.54 1.90
CA THR A 207 7.94 -11.36 2.51
C THR A 207 7.44 -11.15 3.95
N PRO A 208 7.66 -12.13 4.86
CA PRO A 208 7.23 -11.99 6.26
C PRO A 208 7.88 -10.76 6.90
N GLY A 209 7.23 -10.23 7.93
CA GLY A 209 7.69 -9.06 8.69
C GLY A 209 6.50 -8.23 9.13
N HIS A 210 5.81 -7.58 8.22
CA HIS A 210 4.57 -6.84 8.50
C HIS A 210 3.51 -7.74 9.17
N THR A 211 3.30 -8.91 8.59
CA THR A 211 2.65 -10.07 9.21
C THR A 211 3.51 -11.32 8.97
N PRO A 212 3.29 -12.40 9.73
CA PRO A 212 4.06 -13.65 9.56
C PRO A 212 3.89 -14.30 8.18
N GLY A 213 2.76 -14.09 7.53
CA GLY A 213 2.43 -14.70 6.23
C GLY A 213 2.42 -13.72 5.06
N ALA A 214 2.89 -12.49 5.23
CA ALA A 214 2.90 -11.50 4.16
C ALA A 214 3.68 -11.97 2.92
N TYR A 215 3.19 -11.59 1.74
CA TYR A 215 3.86 -11.88 0.49
C TYR A 215 3.64 -10.78 -0.57
N GLY A 216 4.66 -10.59 -1.40
CA GLY A 216 4.57 -9.82 -2.62
C GLY A 216 4.26 -10.71 -3.83
N LEU A 217 3.98 -10.07 -4.96
CA LEU A 217 3.65 -10.75 -6.20
C LEU A 217 4.48 -10.19 -7.37
N ILE A 218 4.82 -11.04 -8.33
CA ILE A 218 5.38 -10.63 -9.63
C ILE A 218 4.50 -11.20 -10.73
N PHE A 219 4.05 -10.31 -11.64
CA PHE A 219 3.19 -10.70 -12.77
C PHE A 219 3.33 -9.71 -13.95
N GLU A 220 2.78 -10.10 -15.11
CA GLU A 220 2.78 -9.27 -16.31
C GLU A 220 1.46 -8.51 -16.46
N VAL A 221 1.58 -7.25 -16.88
CA VAL A 221 0.47 -6.43 -17.41
C VAL A 221 0.79 -5.95 -18.81
N ARG A 222 -0.20 -5.39 -19.52
CA ARG A 222 -0.01 -4.90 -20.88
C ARG A 222 -0.48 -3.46 -21.02
N ASP A 223 0.33 -2.65 -21.68
CA ASP A 223 0.02 -1.29 -22.09
C ASP A 223 -0.02 -1.20 -23.61
N HIS A 224 -1.22 -1.14 -24.19
CA HIS A 224 -1.44 -1.23 -25.64
C HIS A 224 -0.75 -2.44 -26.25
N GLY A 225 -0.90 -3.61 -25.62
CA GLY A 225 -0.31 -4.87 -26.01
C GLY A 225 1.16 -5.06 -25.64
N ARG A 226 1.88 -4.01 -25.22
CA ARG A 226 3.27 -4.08 -24.77
C ARG A 226 3.35 -4.67 -23.38
N PRO A 227 4.10 -5.76 -23.15
CA PRO A 227 4.22 -6.36 -21.82
C PRO A 227 5.08 -5.50 -20.91
N LEU A 228 4.66 -5.42 -19.63
CA LEU A 228 5.37 -4.80 -18.54
C LEU A 228 5.32 -5.71 -17.32
N THR A 229 6.42 -5.81 -16.60
CA THR A 229 6.48 -6.62 -15.37
C THR A 229 6.24 -5.76 -14.15
N VAL A 230 5.34 -6.24 -13.30
CA VAL A 230 4.91 -5.61 -12.05
C VAL A 230 5.51 -6.33 -10.85
N ALA A 231 6.01 -5.56 -9.88
CA ALA A 231 6.17 -6.01 -8.51
C ALA A 231 5.03 -5.41 -7.66
N TYR A 232 4.21 -6.25 -7.09
CA TYR A 232 3.25 -5.85 -6.05
C TYR A 232 3.91 -6.00 -4.70
N ALA A 233 4.26 -4.88 -4.07
CA ALA A 233 4.91 -4.83 -2.77
C ALA A 233 3.85 -4.69 -1.68
N SER A 234 3.70 -5.72 -0.85
CA SER A 234 2.73 -5.76 0.23
C SER A 234 3.42 -5.78 1.59
N GLY A 235 2.68 -5.35 2.63
CA GLY A 235 3.17 -5.39 4.00
C GLY A 235 4.42 -4.55 4.21
N THR A 236 4.45 -3.34 3.68
CA THR A 236 5.65 -2.48 3.67
C THR A 236 5.69 -1.46 4.82
N ALA A 237 4.64 -1.36 5.64
CA ALA A 237 4.64 -0.56 6.86
C ALA A 237 5.20 -1.35 8.07
N PHE A 238 5.74 -0.64 9.07
CA PHE A 238 6.24 -1.24 10.30
C PHE A 238 5.08 -1.49 11.29
N SER A 239 4.34 -2.58 11.13
CA SER A 239 3.19 -2.97 11.95
C SER A 239 3.50 -4.17 12.85
N PHE A 240 4.71 -4.22 13.40
CA PHE A 240 5.24 -5.30 14.21
C PHE A 240 5.98 -4.74 15.44
N PRO A 241 6.35 -5.56 16.44
CA PRO A 241 7.15 -5.10 17.59
C PRO A 241 8.45 -4.43 17.14
N TYR A 242 8.75 -3.28 17.75
CA TYR A 242 9.96 -2.51 17.43
C TYR A 242 11.16 -3.11 18.16
N ASP A 243 11.63 -4.25 17.66
CA ASP A 243 12.83 -4.94 18.12
C ASP A 243 13.66 -5.47 16.94
N ARG A 244 14.93 -5.75 17.17
CA ARG A 244 15.85 -6.22 16.13
C ARG A 244 15.37 -7.44 15.37
N PRO A 245 14.93 -8.53 16.04
CA PRO A 245 14.50 -9.72 15.31
C PRO A 245 13.41 -9.47 14.27
N HIS A 246 12.44 -8.59 14.58
CA HIS A 246 11.39 -8.25 13.61
C HIS A 246 11.91 -7.38 12.47
N PHE A 247 12.78 -6.40 12.76
CA PHE A 247 13.40 -5.60 11.70
C PHE A 247 14.34 -6.43 10.81
N ASP A 248 15.12 -7.36 11.37
CA ASP A 248 15.95 -8.28 10.58
C ASP A 248 15.13 -9.09 9.58
N VAL A 249 13.97 -9.63 9.99
CA VAL A 249 13.05 -10.36 9.12
C VAL A 249 12.47 -9.46 8.04
N PHE A 250 12.03 -8.25 8.41
CA PHE A 250 11.49 -7.29 7.46
C PHE A 250 12.53 -6.87 6.42
N ILE A 251 13.75 -6.50 6.86
CA ILE A 251 14.85 -6.08 5.97
C ILE A 251 15.23 -7.22 5.00
N ALA A 252 15.35 -8.45 5.50
CA ALA A 252 15.62 -9.61 4.67
C ALA A 252 14.53 -9.82 3.60
N SER A 253 13.26 -9.62 3.97
CA SER A 253 12.11 -9.71 3.07
C SER A 253 12.14 -8.64 1.98
N GLN A 254 12.47 -7.38 2.32
CA GLN A 254 12.57 -6.32 1.32
C GLN A 254 13.73 -6.56 0.35
N LYS A 255 14.89 -7.00 0.84
CA LYS A 255 16.04 -7.40 0.00
C LYS A 255 15.66 -8.53 -0.97
N LYS A 256 14.94 -9.53 -0.47
CA LYS A 256 14.46 -10.66 -1.29
C LYS A 256 13.51 -10.18 -2.38
N MET A 257 12.53 -9.32 -2.05
CA MET A 257 11.58 -8.79 -3.04
C MET A 257 12.30 -7.91 -4.07
N ALA A 258 13.26 -7.08 -3.65
CA ALA A 258 14.10 -6.29 -4.55
C ALA A 258 14.88 -7.18 -5.54
N ALA A 259 15.50 -8.25 -5.05
CA ALA A 259 16.23 -9.20 -5.88
C ALA A 259 15.31 -9.92 -6.88
N ALA A 260 14.12 -10.35 -6.43
CA ALA A 260 13.13 -10.96 -7.31
C ALA A 260 12.61 -10.00 -8.38
N ALA A 261 12.36 -8.74 -8.02
CA ALA A 261 11.95 -7.68 -8.95
C ALA A 261 13.04 -7.39 -9.99
N ALA A 262 14.30 -7.30 -9.57
CA ALA A 262 15.42 -7.09 -10.48
C ALA A 262 15.59 -8.28 -11.45
N ALA A 263 15.53 -9.51 -10.95
CA ALA A 263 15.64 -10.72 -11.78
C ALA A 263 14.51 -10.85 -12.81
N ALA A 264 13.31 -10.35 -12.48
CA ALA A 264 12.15 -10.36 -13.37
C ALA A 264 12.10 -9.15 -14.32
N GLY A 265 13.03 -8.20 -14.25
CA GLY A 265 13.03 -6.99 -15.06
C GLY A 265 11.83 -6.07 -14.79
N VAL A 266 11.43 -5.96 -13.54
CA VAL A 266 10.28 -5.15 -13.11
C VAL A 266 10.48 -3.68 -13.47
N THR A 267 9.45 -3.06 -14.05
CA THR A 267 9.40 -1.63 -14.37
C THR A 267 8.22 -0.91 -13.73
N VAL A 268 7.33 -1.64 -13.07
CA VAL A 268 6.12 -1.13 -12.40
C VAL A 268 6.10 -1.60 -10.96
N VAL A 269 5.88 -0.67 -10.01
CA VAL A 269 5.62 -1.01 -8.61
C VAL A 269 4.17 -0.69 -8.29
N LEU A 270 3.49 -1.64 -7.67
CA LEU A 270 2.19 -1.46 -7.03
C LEU A 270 2.31 -1.79 -5.55
N SER A 271 1.51 -1.13 -4.74
CA SER A 271 1.40 -1.38 -3.31
C SER A 271 -0.05 -1.60 -2.90
N ASN A 272 -0.23 -2.23 -1.76
CA ASN A 272 -1.53 -2.43 -1.14
C ASN A 272 -2.10 -1.17 -0.46
N HIS A 273 -1.31 -0.10 -0.36
CA HIS A 273 -1.75 1.22 0.09
C HIS A 273 -1.33 2.31 -0.90
N SER A 274 -2.29 3.10 -1.36
CA SER A 274 -2.07 4.18 -2.32
C SER A 274 -1.03 5.22 -1.87
N ALA A 275 -0.80 5.35 -0.57
CA ALA A 275 0.20 6.28 -0.05
C ALA A 275 1.65 5.84 -0.35
N PHE A 276 1.90 4.54 -0.61
CA PHE A 276 3.25 4.04 -0.89
C PHE A 276 3.64 4.19 -2.36
N ASP A 277 2.70 4.00 -3.28
CA ASP A 277 2.94 3.98 -4.72
C ASP A 277 2.24 5.10 -5.49
N ASN A 278 1.57 6.02 -4.79
CA ASN A 278 0.76 7.09 -5.39
C ASN A 278 -0.37 6.57 -6.30
N ALA A 279 -0.90 5.36 -6.05
CA ALA A 279 -1.82 4.68 -6.94
C ALA A 279 -3.00 5.55 -7.37
N VAL A 280 -3.70 6.21 -6.44
CA VAL A 280 -4.86 7.05 -6.76
C VAL A 280 -4.49 8.22 -7.66
N THR A 281 -3.35 8.87 -7.42
CA THR A 281 -2.87 9.95 -8.29
C THR A 281 -2.56 9.43 -9.69
N ARG A 282 -1.86 8.30 -9.80
CA ARG A 282 -1.51 7.67 -11.08
C ARG A 282 -2.74 7.20 -11.84
N VAL A 283 -3.73 6.60 -11.16
CA VAL A 283 -5.02 6.21 -11.75
C VAL A 283 -5.74 7.42 -12.33
N ASN A 284 -5.76 8.55 -11.62
CA ASN A 284 -6.40 9.78 -12.09
C ASN A 284 -5.67 10.43 -13.28
N LEU A 285 -4.41 10.11 -13.54
CA LEU A 285 -3.67 10.57 -14.71
C LEU A 285 -3.97 9.75 -15.98
N ILE A 286 -4.46 8.52 -15.87
CA ILE A 286 -4.74 7.65 -17.03
C ILE A 286 -5.65 8.31 -18.07
N PRO A 287 -6.79 8.94 -17.71
CA PRO A 287 -7.67 9.57 -18.69
C PRO A 287 -7.07 10.79 -19.42
N ALA A 288 -6.04 11.40 -18.85
CA ALA A 288 -5.37 12.56 -19.45
C ALA A 288 -4.23 12.17 -20.42
N ARG A 289 -3.85 10.88 -20.44
CA ARG A 289 -2.75 10.34 -21.23
C ARG A 289 -3.02 10.47 -22.72
N GLN A 290 -2.04 10.98 -23.45
CA GLN A 290 -2.09 11.11 -24.91
C GLN A 290 -1.32 9.94 -25.57
N PRO A 291 -1.58 9.63 -26.87
CA PRO A 291 -0.77 8.67 -27.60
C PRO A 291 0.73 9.03 -27.58
N GLY A 292 1.55 8.10 -27.12
CA GLY A 292 3.01 8.31 -26.97
C GLY A 292 3.46 8.76 -25.58
N ASP A 293 2.53 9.14 -24.70
CA ASP A 293 2.89 9.45 -23.31
C ASP A 293 3.33 8.19 -22.56
N PRO A 294 4.31 8.29 -21.65
CA PRO A 294 4.68 7.17 -20.78
C PRO A 294 3.50 6.76 -19.90
N HIS A 295 3.45 5.48 -19.54
CA HIS A 295 2.41 5.00 -18.61
C HIS A 295 2.69 5.54 -17.20
N PRO A 296 1.70 6.13 -16.47
CA PRO A 296 1.93 6.72 -15.15
C PRO A 296 2.52 5.78 -14.11
N PHE A 297 2.29 4.47 -14.24
CA PHE A 297 2.84 3.45 -13.35
C PHE A 297 4.17 2.87 -13.82
N GLU A 298 4.61 3.11 -15.05
CA GLU A 298 5.89 2.62 -15.57
C GLU A 298 7.02 3.57 -15.16
N VAL A 299 7.67 3.24 -14.07
CA VAL A 299 8.73 4.08 -13.47
C VAL A 299 10.13 3.65 -13.93
N GLY A 300 10.27 2.44 -14.47
CA GLY A 300 11.53 1.85 -14.92
C GLY A 300 12.33 1.19 -13.79
N ALA A 301 13.20 0.24 -14.17
CA ALA A 301 13.92 -0.61 -13.23
C ALA A 301 14.78 0.17 -12.19
N PRO A 302 15.47 1.28 -12.52
CA PRO A 302 16.21 2.05 -11.50
C PRO A 302 15.32 2.64 -10.42
N VAL A 303 14.12 3.13 -10.79
CA VAL A 303 13.19 3.73 -9.84
C VAL A 303 12.47 2.65 -9.02
N VAL A 304 12.27 1.44 -9.59
CA VAL A 304 11.84 0.26 -8.83
C VAL A 304 12.86 -0.11 -7.75
N ALA A 305 14.15 -0.12 -8.07
CA ALA A 305 15.20 -0.37 -7.10
C ALA A 305 15.23 0.69 -5.99
N ASP A 306 15.01 1.96 -6.33
CA ASP A 306 14.91 3.06 -5.36
C ASP A 306 13.76 2.83 -4.35
N TYR A 307 12.61 2.26 -4.76
CA TYR A 307 11.50 1.94 -3.87
C TYR A 307 11.94 1.01 -2.73
N PHE A 308 12.59 -0.10 -3.09
CA PHE A 308 13.07 -1.07 -2.09
C PHE A 308 14.20 -0.51 -1.25
N THR A 309 15.05 0.35 -1.82
CA THR A 309 16.09 1.09 -1.06
C THR A 309 15.44 1.96 0.02
N VAL A 310 14.36 2.68 -0.27
CA VAL A 310 13.64 3.47 0.74
C VAL A 310 13.15 2.58 1.88
N LEU A 311 12.53 1.44 1.57
CA LEU A 311 12.01 0.52 2.59
C LEU A 311 13.14 -0.05 3.46
N GLU A 312 14.24 -0.48 2.84
CA GLU A 312 15.41 -1.03 3.55
C GLU A 312 16.07 0.01 4.44
N GLU A 313 16.38 1.20 3.91
CA GLU A 313 17.09 2.23 4.62
C GLU A 313 16.27 2.84 5.76
N CYS A 314 14.95 2.99 5.61
CA CYS A 314 14.07 3.39 6.70
C CYS A 314 14.03 2.33 7.82
N ALA A 315 14.02 1.05 7.47
CA ALA A 315 14.06 -0.03 8.46
C ALA A 315 15.40 -0.06 9.20
N LEU A 316 16.52 0.07 8.49
CA LEU A 316 17.87 0.16 9.07
C LEU A 316 18.01 1.38 9.99
N ALA A 317 17.47 2.54 9.60
CA ALA A 317 17.48 3.74 10.45
C ALA A 317 16.74 3.48 11.77
N THR A 318 15.57 2.85 11.70
CA THR A 318 14.76 2.53 12.88
C THR A 318 15.45 1.46 13.75
N GLU A 319 15.91 0.37 13.16
CA GLU A 319 16.64 -0.69 13.88
C GLU A 319 17.88 -0.15 14.59
N THR A 320 18.66 0.70 13.90
CA THR A 320 19.85 1.33 14.45
C THR A 320 19.52 2.22 15.66
N GLY A 321 18.35 2.85 15.67
CA GLY A 321 17.84 3.67 16.77
C GLY A 321 17.32 2.89 17.98
N LEU A 322 17.10 1.59 17.84
CA LEU A 322 16.65 0.76 18.96
C LEU A 322 17.78 0.67 20.00
N THR A 323 17.51 1.16 21.19
CA THR A 323 18.44 0.98 22.32
C THR A 323 18.59 -0.50 22.65
N LYS A 324 19.85 -0.91 22.93
CA LYS A 324 20.16 -2.30 23.31
C LYS A 324 19.55 -2.67 24.66
#